data_fc81a471f88d65278b029dd0487f622c
#
_entry.id   fc81a471f88d65278b029dd0487f622c
#
_cell.length_a   1.000
_cell.length_b   1.000
_cell.length_c   1.000
_cell.angle_alpha   90.00
_cell.angle_beta   90.00
_cell.angle_gamma   90.00
#
_symmetry.space_group_name_H-M   'P 1'
#
loop_
_entity.id
_entity.type
_entity.pdbx_description
1 polymer ?
#
loop_
_entity_poly.entity_id
_entity_poly.type
_entity_poly.pdbx_seq_one_letter_code
_entity_poly.pdbx_strand_id
1 'polypeptide(L)'
;MEETDEGAAPEGTTLSGTPNAAPAGDDGGAYSQPAVMVGPKSSLPKIMGILMMIYGVIVGLISVLGLATTGDTIATYESMDIEVNSIYMWIQALVAVVVSFVVAYAGYQVFNYQRSGVMMGLYAIGASLAVQLIGTVLFADAMAEIAGDSAMGAVAGSIGAFFQVFCAAICGLLVALPILASADSLE
;
A
#
# COMPACT_ATOMS: atom_id res chain seq x y z
N MET A 1 -65.01 -1.10 -1.40
CA MET A 1 -64.44 -2.02 -2.40
C MET A 1 -62.92 -1.81 -2.37
N GLU A 2 -62.29 -2.63 -1.54
CA GLU A 2 -60.84 -2.68 -1.38
C GLU A 2 -60.27 -3.59 -2.42
N GLU A 3 -59.24 -3.18 -3.11
CA GLU A 3 -58.35 -4.07 -3.83
C GLU A 3 -56.95 -3.82 -3.31
N THR A 4 -56.48 -4.76 -2.51
CA THR A 4 -55.16 -4.94 -2.01
C THR A 4 -54.25 -5.39 -3.17
N ASP A 5 -53.33 -4.54 -3.59
CA ASP A 5 -52.27 -4.86 -4.52
C ASP A 5 -51.10 -5.55 -3.73
N GLU A 6 -50.99 -6.83 -3.96
CA GLU A 6 -49.99 -7.73 -3.38
C GLU A 6 -48.67 -7.50 -4.11
N GLY A 7 -47.72 -6.87 -3.41
CA GLY A 7 -46.35 -6.63 -3.88
C GLY A 7 -45.58 -7.93 -4.18
N ALA A 8 -45.32 -8.13 -5.45
CA ALA A 8 -44.46 -9.21 -5.94
C ALA A 8 -43.04 -9.03 -5.42
N ALA A 9 -42.55 -10.02 -4.65
CA ALA A 9 -41.15 -10.14 -4.24
C ALA A 9 -40.25 -10.32 -5.49
N PRO A 10 -39.06 -9.72 -5.53
CA PRO A 10 -38.13 -9.92 -6.64
C PRO A 10 -37.66 -11.38 -6.65
N GLU A 11 -37.93 -12.06 -7.74
CA GLU A 11 -37.44 -13.40 -8.02
C GLU A 11 -35.91 -13.38 -8.04
N GLY A 12 -35.32 -14.06 -7.03
CA GLY A 12 -33.90 -14.32 -7.00
C GLY A 12 -33.50 -15.16 -8.20
N THR A 13 -32.71 -14.60 -9.10
CA THR A 13 -32.05 -15.32 -10.20
C THR A 13 -31.14 -16.39 -9.64
N THR A 14 -31.67 -17.58 -9.41
CA THR A 14 -30.88 -18.78 -9.19
C THR A 14 -30.20 -19.13 -10.51
N LEU A 15 -28.92 -18.81 -10.63
CA LEU A 15 -28.04 -19.37 -11.68
C LEU A 15 -27.91 -20.87 -11.44
N SER A 16 -28.89 -21.61 -11.89
CA SER A 16 -28.83 -23.09 -11.99
C SER A 16 -27.92 -23.43 -13.17
N GLY A 17 -26.60 -23.42 -12.93
CA GLY A 17 -25.65 -24.08 -13.80
C GLY A 17 -25.80 -25.57 -13.58
N THR A 18 -26.55 -26.24 -14.43
CA THR A 18 -26.57 -27.71 -14.49
C THR A 18 -25.16 -28.18 -14.82
N PRO A 19 -24.47 -28.92 -13.93
CA PRO A 19 -23.21 -29.55 -14.33
C PRO A 19 -23.51 -30.53 -15.44
N ASN A 20 -22.87 -30.33 -16.58
CA ASN A 20 -22.94 -31.24 -17.72
C ASN A 20 -22.50 -32.64 -17.21
N ALA A 21 -23.45 -33.55 -17.06
CA ALA A 21 -23.17 -34.92 -16.71
C ALA A 21 -22.35 -35.56 -17.84
N ALA A 22 -21.10 -35.82 -17.59
CA ALA A 22 -20.27 -36.64 -18.46
C ALA A 22 -20.90 -38.03 -18.56
N PRO A 23 -20.89 -38.70 -19.75
CA PRO A 23 -21.45 -40.01 -19.92
C PRO A 23 -20.75 -41.02 -18.99
N ALA A 24 -21.53 -41.79 -18.26
CA ALA A 24 -21.06 -42.84 -17.38
C ALA A 24 -20.29 -43.90 -18.21
N GLY A 25 -18.96 -43.83 -18.18
CA GLY A 25 -18.06 -44.90 -18.56
C GLY A 25 -17.87 -45.79 -17.34
N ASP A 26 -18.35 -47.01 -17.45
CA ASP A 26 -18.11 -48.12 -16.53
C ASP A 26 -16.59 -48.40 -16.52
N ASP A 27 -15.98 -48.33 -15.37
CA ASP A 27 -14.86 -49.10 -14.85
C ASP A 27 -13.97 -48.30 -13.88
N GLY A 28 -13.96 -48.78 -12.62
CA GLY A 28 -12.79 -48.64 -11.72
C GLY A 28 -12.67 -47.36 -10.94
N GLY A 29 -13.18 -47.35 -9.71
CA GLY A 29 -12.60 -46.62 -8.57
C GLY A 29 -12.28 -45.16 -8.76
N ALA A 30 -13.21 -44.36 -9.29
CA ALA A 30 -13.06 -42.90 -9.31
C ALA A 30 -13.19 -42.39 -7.86
N TYR A 31 -12.06 -42.04 -7.25
CA TYR A 31 -12.06 -41.16 -6.12
C TYR A 31 -12.76 -39.87 -6.57
N SER A 32 -14.03 -39.70 -6.14
CA SER A 32 -14.73 -38.40 -6.30
C SER A 32 -13.90 -37.35 -5.55
N GLN A 33 -13.07 -36.65 -6.28
CA GLN A 33 -12.43 -35.46 -5.71
C GLN A 33 -13.58 -34.56 -5.23
N PRO A 34 -13.61 -34.21 -3.95
CA PRO A 34 -14.63 -33.28 -3.46
C PRO A 34 -14.58 -32.06 -4.36
N ALA A 35 -15.73 -31.71 -4.97
CA ALA A 35 -15.85 -30.51 -5.76
C ALA A 35 -15.38 -29.33 -4.87
N VAL A 36 -14.19 -28.82 -5.15
CA VAL A 36 -13.68 -27.63 -4.47
C VAL A 36 -14.64 -26.53 -4.83
N MET A 37 -15.58 -26.21 -3.94
CA MET A 37 -16.44 -25.05 -4.09
C MET A 37 -15.52 -23.83 -4.00
N VAL A 38 -15.06 -23.34 -5.15
CA VAL A 38 -14.34 -22.08 -5.24
C VAL A 38 -15.38 -21.01 -4.88
N GLY A 39 -15.36 -20.59 -3.61
CA GLY A 39 -16.18 -19.48 -3.15
C GLY A 39 -15.89 -18.22 -3.99
N PRO A 40 -16.83 -17.28 -4.08
CA PRO A 40 -16.61 -16.05 -4.85
C PRO A 40 -15.35 -15.35 -4.34
N LYS A 41 -14.42 -15.03 -5.28
CA LYS A 41 -13.17 -14.32 -4.94
C LYS A 41 -13.51 -13.04 -4.15
N SER A 42 -12.89 -12.86 -3.01
CA SER A 42 -13.07 -11.67 -2.16
C SER A 42 -12.83 -10.39 -2.98
N SER A 43 -13.67 -9.38 -2.81
CA SER A 43 -13.46 -8.05 -3.44
C SER A 43 -12.40 -7.21 -2.72
N LEU A 44 -11.95 -7.63 -1.56
CA LEU A 44 -11.02 -6.90 -0.71
C LEU A 44 -9.69 -6.57 -1.38
N PRO A 45 -9.00 -7.51 -2.09
CA PRO A 45 -7.78 -7.19 -2.82
C PRO A 45 -7.97 -6.13 -3.91
N LYS A 46 -9.12 -6.13 -4.60
CA LYS A 46 -9.42 -5.10 -5.61
C LYS A 46 -9.52 -3.71 -5.00
N ILE A 47 -10.25 -3.58 -3.90
CA ILE A 47 -10.43 -2.28 -3.23
C ILE A 47 -9.07 -1.77 -2.73
N MET A 48 -8.29 -2.64 -2.07
CA MET A 48 -6.98 -2.27 -1.57
C MET A 48 -5.99 -1.95 -2.70
N GLY A 49 -6.02 -2.70 -3.79
CA GLY A 49 -5.20 -2.43 -4.98
C GLY A 49 -5.50 -1.06 -5.58
N ILE A 50 -6.78 -0.69 -5.71
CA ILE A 50 -7.18 0.64 -6.20
C ILE A 50 -6.69 1.74 -5.26
N LEU A 51 -6.87 1.58 -3.95
CA LEU A 51 -6.40 2.55 -2.96
C LEU A 51 -4.89 2.74 -3.02
N MET A 52 -4.12 1.66 -3.14
CA MET A 52 -2.66 1.72 -3.29
C MET A 52 -2.24 2.40 -4.59
N MET A 53 -2.93 2.15 -5.71
CA MET A 53 -2.65 2.83 -6.98
C MET A 53 -2.90 4.34 -6.87
N ILE A 54 -4.06 4.74 -6.36
CA ILE A 54 -4.42 6.17 -6.19
C ILE A 54 -3.40 6.85 -5.27
N TYR A 55 -3.10 6.23 -4.14
CA TYR A 55 -2.10 6.74 -3.19
C TYR A 55 -0.73 6.88 -3.85
N GLY A 56 -0.24 5.83 -4.53
CA GLY A 56 1.07 5.84 -5.19
C GLY A 56 1.17 6.91 -6.28
N VAL A 57 0.10 7.14 -7.06
CA VAL A 57 0.07 8.19 -8.08
C VAL A 57 0.08 9.59 -7.44
N ILE A 58 -0.75 9.84 -6.44
CA ILE A 58 -0.82 11.15 -5.77
C ILE A 58 0.52 11.47 -5.10
N VAL A 59 1.05 10.54 -4.30
CA VAL A 59 2.34 10.71 -3.63
C VAL A 59 3.47 10.82 -4.64
N GLY A 60 3.40 10.06 -5.75
CA GLY A 60 4.37 10.15 -6.84
C GLY A 60 4.42 11.54 -7.47
N LEU A 61 3.27 12.15 -7.76
CA LEU A 61 3.20 13.51 -8.28
C LEU A 61 3.79 14.54 -7.29
N ILE A 62 3.43 14.42 -6.00
CA ILE A 62 3.99 15.27 -4.94
C ILE A 62 5.51 15.07 -4.84
N SER A 63 5.99 13.84 -4.92
CA SER A 63 7.43 13.53 -4.85
C SER A 63 8.21 14.09 -6.04
N VAL A 64 7.63 14.07 -7.25
CA VAL A 64 8.24 14.70 -8.44
C VAL A 64 8.33 16.22 -8.26
N LEU A 65 7.29 16.85 -7.73
CA LEU A 65 7.34 18.28 -7.40
C LEU A 65 8.37 18.55 -6.32
N GLY A 66 8.44 17.74 -5.26
CA GLY A 66 9.46 17.82 -4.23
C GLY A 66 10.88 17.69 -4.79
N LEU A 67 11.10 16.76 -5.73
CA LEU A 67 12.39 16.62 -6.41
C LEU A 67 12.75 17.89 -7.19
N ALA A 68 11.79 18.48 -7.90
CA ALA A 68 12.01 19.72 -8.66
C ALA A 68 12.39 20.92 -7.75
N THR A 69 11.87 20.97 -6.54
CA THR A 69 12.13 22.06 -5.57
C THR A 69 13.26 21.76 -4.58
N THR A 70 13.92 20.60 -4.68
CA THR A 70 15.00 20.21 -3.74
C THR A 70 16.15 21.19 -3.77
N GLY A 71 16.52 21.71 -4.96
CA GLY A 71 17.58 22.72 -5.09
C GLY A 71 17.25 24.02 -4.37
N ASP A 72 16.03 24.51 -4.50
CA ASP A 72 15.57 25.74 -3.82
C ASP A 72 15.53 25.54 -2.29
N THR A 73 15.16 24.33 -1.86
CA THR A 73 15.17 23.98 -0.44
C THR A 73 16.58 24.00 0.13
N ILE A 74 17.56 23.44 -0.58
CA ILE A 74 18.98 23.47 -0.19
C ILE A 74 19.47 24.91 -0.10
N ALA A 75 19.22 25.73 -1.13
CA ALA A 75 19.60 27.14 -1.14
C ALA A 75 18.97 27.93 0.02
N THR A 76 17.77 27.57 0.42
CA THR A 76 17.08 28.18 1.58
C THR A 76 17.83 27.86 2.88
N TYR A 77 18.24 26.61 3.11
CA TYR A 77 19.03 26.23 4.29
C TYR A 77 20.40 26.91 4.29
N GLU A 78 21.07 26.96 3.16
CA GLU A 78 22.34 27.68 3.02
C GLU A 78 22.21 29.18 3.33
N SER A 79 21.09 29.81 2.94
CA SER A 79 20.82 31.20 3.26
C SER A 79 20.59 31.50 4.75
N MET A 80 20.21 30.47 5.51
CA MET A 80 20.04 30.52 6.97
C MET A 80 21.32 30.10 7.73
N ASP A 81 22.42 29.86 7.02
CA ASP A 81 23.69 29.37 7.56
C ASP A 81 23.59 27.99 8.24
N ILE A 82 22.60 27.15 7.79
CA ILE A 82 22.36 25.83 8.31
C ILE A 82 23.05 24.80 7.41
N GLU A 83 23.99 24.04 7.97
CA GLU A 83 24.67 22.97 7.23
C GLU A 83 23.76 21.77 7.03
N VAL A 84 23.42 21.48 5.78
CA VAL A 84 22.66 20.28 5.40
C VAL A 84 23.42 19.41 4.41
N ASN A 85 23.25 18.09 4.51
CA ASN A 85 23.85 17.18 3.56
C ASN A 85 23.05 17.18 2.23
N SER A 86 23.46 18.05 1.30
CA SER A 86 22.80 18.25 -0.01
C SER A 86 22.69 16.94 -0.80
N ILE A 87 23.70 16.09 -0.78
CA ILE A 87 23.72 14.81 -1.50
C ILE A 87 22.62 13.90 -0.95
N TYR A 88 22.49 13.84 0.36
CA TYR A 88 21.45 13.03 0.98
C TYR A 88 20.04 13.54 0.64
N MET A 89 19.82 14.86 0.61
CA MET A 89 18.53 15.44 0.22
C MET A 89 18.12 15.02 -1.20
N TRP A 90 19.06 15.04 -2.15
CA TRP A 90 18.80 14.55 -3.50
C TRP A 90 18.50 13.05 -3.55
N ILE A 91 19.26 12.24 -2.79
CA ILE A 91 19.03 10.80 -2.70
C ILE A 91 17.63 10.53 -2.13
N GLN A 92 17.26 11.21 -1.04
CA GLN A 92 15.95 11.06 -0.41
C GLN A 92 14.81 11.43 -1.37
N ALA A 93 14.93 12.53 -2.09
CA ALA A 93 13.95 12.95 -3.08
C ALA A 93 13.80 11.94 -4.22
N LEU A 94 14.90 11.41 -4.75
CA LEU A 94 14.88 10.35 -5.76
C LEU A 94 14.25 9.07 -5.25
N VAL A 95 14.61 8.63 -4.04
CA VAL A 95 14.03 7.43 -3.42
C VAL A 95 12.53 7.60 -3.23
N ALA A 96 12.06 8.77 -2.81
CA ALA A 96 10.63 9.05 -2.64
C ALA A 96 9.87 8.88 -3.97
N VAL A 97 10.41 9.37 -5.08
CA VAL A 97 9.82 9.18 -6.42
C VAL A 97 9.78 7.70 -6.78
N VAL A 98 10.90 6.99 -6.67
CA VAL A 98 10.99 5.57 -7.04
C VAL A 98 10.03 4.73 -6.19
N VAL A 99 10.01 4.92 -4.87
CA VAL A 99 9.12 4.20 -3.95
C VAL A 99 7.66 4.43 -4.30
N SER A 100 7.27 5.66 -4.65
CA SER A 100 5.89 5.98 -5.04
C SER A 100 5.44 5.21 -6.28
N PHE A 101 6.29 5.10 -7.31
CA PHE A 101 6.00 4.28 -8.49
C PHE A 101 5.94 2.79 -8.16
N VAL A 102 6.83 2.30 -7.29
CA VAL A 102 6.80 0.90 -6.84
C VAL A 102 5.50 0.60 -6.09
N VAL A 103 5.03 1.50 -5.23
CA VAL A 103 3.76 1.35 -4.51
C VAL A 103 2.56 1.37 -5.47
N ALA A 104 2.55 2.25 -6.47
CA ALA A 104 1.50 2.27 -7.49
C ALA A 104 1.46 0.96 -8.29
N TYR A 105 2.62 0.44 -8.70
CA TYR A 105 2.73 -0.82 -9.40
C TYR A 105 2.36 -2.03 -8.52
N ALA A 106 2.77 -2.01 -7.26
CA ALA A 106 2.35 -3.01 -6.27
C ALA A 106 0.82 -3.04 -6.11
N GLY A 107 0.18 -1.87 -6.08
CA GLY A 107 -1.29 -1.74 -6.07
C GLY A 107 -1.94 -2.37 -7.30
N TYR A 108 -1.36 -2.18 -8.49
CA TYR A 108 -1.83 -2.83 -9.72
C TYR A 108 -1.73 -4.36 -9.64
N GLN A 109 -0.64 -4.90 -9.08
CA GLN A 109 -0.50 -6.35 -8.88
C GLN A 109 -1.53 -6.89 -7.88
N VAL A 110 -1.76 -6.18 -6.76
CA VAL A 110 -2.78 -6.55 -5.77
C VAL A 110 -4.18 -6.52 -6.38
N PHE A 111 -4.48 -5.53 -7.22
CA PHE A 111 -5.74 -5.46 -7.95
C PHE A 111 -5.97 -6.68 -8.84
N ASN A 112 -4.90 -7.22 -9.44
CA ASN A 112 -4.92 -8.44 -10.24
C ASN A 112 -4.80 -9.73 -9.42
N TYR A 113 -5.00 -9.66 -8.10
CA TYR A 113 -4.92 -10.79 -7.17
C TYR A 113 -3.53 -11.44 -7.07
N GLN A 114 -2.47 -10.74 -7.42
CA GLN A 114 -1.10 -11.26 -7.33
C GLN A 114 -0.53 -11.02 -5.94
N ARG A 115 -0.12 -12.10 -5.28
CA ARG A 115 0.52 -12.06 -3.96
C ARG A 115 1.85 -11.30 -3.96
N SER A 116 2.57 -11.31 -5.09
CA SER A 116 3.81 -10.56 -5.29
C SER A 116 3.64 -9.05 -5.06
N GLY A 117 2.46 -8.47 -5.39
CA GLY A 117 2.17 -7.07 -5.17
C GLY A 117 2.21 -6.66 -3.70
N VAL A 118 1.68 -7.51 -2.81
CA VAL A 118 1.72 -7.24 -1.36
C VAL A 118 3.15 -7.28 -0.83
N MET A 119 3.94 -8.28 -1.24
CA MET A 119 5.34 -8.38 -0.84
C MET A 119 6.17 -7.19 -1.35
N MET A 120 5.96 -6.78 -2.60
CA MET A 120 6.61 -5.61 -3.18
C MET A 120 6.24 -4.32 -2.43
N GLY A 121 4.96 -4.15 -2.07
CA GLY A 121 4.50 -3.02 -1.26
C GLY A 121 5.16 -2.98 0.12
N LEU A 122 5.27 -4.12 0.80
CA LEU A 122 5.95 -4.22 2.10
C LEU A 122 7.44 -3.87 1.99
N TYR A 123 8.14 -4.37 0.96
CA TYR A 123 9.55 -4.00 0.73
C TYR A 123 9.70 -2.50 0.46
N ALA A 124 8.81 -1.89 -0.32
CA ALA A 124 8.83 -0.46 -0.58
C ALA A 124 8.66 0.38 0.69
N ILE A 125 7.70 -0.01 1.56
CA ILE A 125 7.48 0.65 2.86
C ILE A 125 8.71 0.49 3.75
N GLY A 126 9.28 -0.71 3.84
CA GLY A 126 10.49 -0.98 4.64
C GLY A 126 11.70 -0.18 4.15
N ALA A 127 11.93 -0.12 2.84
CA ALA A 127 13.01 0.68 2.25
C ALA A 127 12.80 2.18 2.51
N SER A 128 11.59 2.69 2.33
CA SER A 128 11.24 4.08 2.63
C SER A 128 11.50 4.42 4.11
N LEU A 129 11.06 3.56 5.02
CA LEU A 129 11.29 3.74 6.44
C LEU A 129 12.79 3.78 6.78
N ALA A 130 13.59 2.87 6.22
CA ALA A 130 15.03 2.84 6.44
C ALA A 130 15.70 4.14 6.00
N VAL A 131 15.38 4.64 4.80
CA VAL A 131 15.92 5.91 4.31
C VAL A 131 15.50 7.09 5.19
N GLN A 132 14.24 7.12 5.64
CA GLN A 132 13.76 8.19 6.52
C GLN A 132 14.44 8.16 7.89
N LEU A 133 14.67 6.97 8.48
CA LEU A 133 15.39 6.86 9.75
C LEU A 133 16.85 7.29 9.64
N ILE A 134 17.53 6.94 8.54
CA ILE A 134 18.87 7.45 8.26
C ILE A 134 18.84 8.98 8.17
N GLY A 135 17.85 9.54 7.49
CA GLY A 135 17.64 10.97 7.42
C GLY A 135 17.50 11.64 8.79
N THR A 136 16.71 11.04 9.66
CA THR A 136 16.51 11.59 11.03
C THR A 136 17.83 11.71 11.78
N VAL A 137 18.75 10.77 11.59
CA VAL A 137 20.08 10.82 12.21
C VAL A 137 20.97 11.86 11.55
N LEU A 138 21.00 11.91 10.21
CA LEU A 138 21.85 12.84 9.46
C LEU A 138 21.44 14.31 9.60
N PHE A 139 20.15 14.57 9.87
CA PHE A 139 19.63 15.93 10.06
C PHE A 139 19.42 16.31 11.53
N ALA A 140 19.86 15.47 12.48
CA ALA A 140 19.69 15.73 13.91
C ALA A 140 20.33 17.08 14.33
N ASP A 141 21.55 17.36 13.84
CA ASP A 141 22.25 18.59 14.13
C ASP A 141 21.58 19.81 13.51
N ALA A 142 21.18 19.73 12.25
CA ALA A 142 20.42 20.80 11.58
C ALA A 142 19.08 21.09 12.28
N MET A 143 18.39 20.05 12.77
CA MET A 143 17.16 20.22 13.54
C MET A 143 17.41 20.86 14.91
N ALA A 144 18.53 20.55 15.55
CA ALA A 144 18.93 21.19 16.81
C ALA A 144 19.21 22.69 16.61
N GLU A 145 19.85 23.04 15.50
CA GLU A 145 20.15 24.41 15.14
C GLU A 145 18.89 25.24 14.85
N ILE A 146 17.95 24.68 14.08
CA ILE A 146 16.64 25.29 13.81
C ILE A 146 15.83 25.48 15.09
N ALA A 147 15.90 24.53 16.03
CA ALA A 147 15.18 24.59 17.29
C ALA A 147 15.81 25.58 18.32
N GLY A 148 17.03 26.05 18.05
CA GLY A 148 17.77 26.95 18.96
C GLY A 148 18.24 26.26 20.25
N ASP A 149 17.97 24.99 20.44
CA ASP A 149 18.39 24.16 21.58
C ASP A 149 18.51 22.68 21.14
N SER A 150 19.63 22.08 21.43
CA SER A 150 19.93 20.67 21.12
C SER A 150 18.94 19.70 21.77
N ALA A 151 18.45 20.01 22.97
CA ALA A 151 17.48 19.17 23.66
C ALA A 151 16.11 19.21 22.93
N MET A 152 15.68 20.38 22.48
CA MET A 152 14.44 20.54 21.72
C MET A 152 14.53 19.88 20.33
N GLY A 153 15.67 20.00 19.65
CA GLY A 153 15.92 19.31 18.37
C GLY A 153 15.85 17.79 18.52
N ALA A 154 16.47 17.23 19.56
CA ALA A 154 16.43 15.80 19.85
C ALA A 154 15.00 15.30 20.16
N VAL A 155 14.22 16.08 20.92
CA VAL A 155 12.80 15.76 21.20
C VAL A 155 11.98 15.81 19.91
N ALA A 156 12.11 16.85 19.09
CA ALA A 156 11.40 16.96 17.82
C ALA A 156 11.76 15.82 16.85
N GLY A 157 13.04 15.47 16.74
CA GLY A 157 13.52 14.36 15.93
C GLY A 157 12.96 13.01 16.40
N SER A 158 12.95 12.77 17.73
CA SER A 158 12.43 11.51 18.29
C SER A 158 10.92 11.38 18.09
N ILE A 159 10.15 12.45 18.25
CA ILE A 159 8.72 12.47 17.96
C ILE A 159 8.48 12.20 16.47
N GLY A 160 9.23 12.84 15.58
CA GLY A 160 9.16 12.60 14.14
C GLY A 160 9.45 11.16 13.77
N ALA A 161 10.53 10.58 14.31
CA ALA A 161 10.87 9.17 14.09
C ALA A 161 9.78 8.22 14.61
N PHE A 162 9.22 8.49 15.79
CA PHE A 162 8.11 7.70 16.33
C PHE A 162 6.90 7.71 15.40
N PHE A 163 6.48 8.90 14.92
CA PHE A 163 5.36 9.02 13.97
C PHE A 163 5.65 8.28 12.65
N GLN A 164 6.88 8.34 12.14
CA GLN A 164 7.27 7.63 10.93
C GLN A 164 7.14 6.10 11.10
N VAL A 165 7.66 5.56 12.19
CA VAL A 165 7.56 4.11 12.51
C VAL A 165 6.10 3.71 12.68
N PHE A 166 5.32 4.51 13.40
CA PHE A 166 3.90 4.25 13.65
C PHE A 166 3.08 4.26 12.36
N CYS A 167 3.26 5.29 11.51
CA CYS A 167 2.61 5.35 10.21
C CYS A 167 3.03 4.20 9.29
N ALA A 168 4.32 3.87 9.25
CA ALA A 168 4.82 2.75 8.45
C ALA A 168 4.25 1.40 8.92
N ALA A 169 4.10 1.21 10.25
CA ALA A 169 3.48 0.01 10.81
C ALA A 169 2.00 -0.10 10.41
N ILE A 170 1.23 0.99 10.52
CA ILE A 170 -0.17 1.01 10.08
C ILE A 170 -0.27 0.76 8.57
N CYS A 171 0.53 1.45 7.76
CA CYS A 171 0.53 1.24 6.30
C CYS A 171 0.92 -0.19 5.94
N GLY A 172 1.95 -0.74 6.59
CA GLY A 172 2.38 -2.12 6.39
C GLY A 172 1.28 -3.13 6.75
N LEU A 173 0.58 -2.89 7.85
CA LEU A 173 -0.55 -3.73 8.27
C LEU A 173 -1.70 -3.65 7.27
N LEU A 174 -2.05 -2.46 6.79
CA LEU A 174 -3.07 -2.27 5.75
C LEU A 174 -2.70 -2.99 4.44
N VAL A 175 -1.44 -2.91 4.03
CA VAL A 175 -0.95 -3.61 2.83
C VAL A 175 -0.94 -5.12 3.03
N ALA A 176 -0.72 -5.61 4.26
CA ALA A 176 -0.74 -7.04 4.59
C ALA A 176 -2.16 -7.61 4.74
N LEU A 177 -3.19 -6.77 4.95
CA LEU A 177 -4.59 -7.20 5.13
C LEU A 177 -5.09 -8.17 4.06
N PRO A 178 -4.82 -7.98 2.75
CA PRO A 178 -5.27 -8.93 1.73
C PRO A 178 -4.71 -10.34 1.93
N ILE A 179 -3.46 -10.47 2.40
CA ILE A 179 -2.88 -11.78 2.71
C ILE A 179 -3.51 -12.37 3.97
N LEU A 180 -3.74 -11.55 5.01
CA LEU A 180 -4.27 -12.02 6.29
C LEU A 180 -5.75 -12.40 6.21
N ALA A 181 -6.55 -11.64 5.44
CA ALA A 181 -7.99 -11.80 5.37
C ALA A 181 -8.47 -12.69 4.22
N SER A 182 -7.68 -12.87 3.18
CA SER A 182 -8.09 -13.57 1.96
C SER A 182 -6.91 -14.30 1.28
N ALA A 183 -6.10 -15.00 2.06
CA ALA A 183 -4.93 -15.75 1.56
C ALA A 183 -5.28 -16.70 0.40
N ASP A 184 -6.47 -17.31 0.45
CA ASP A 184 -6.96 -18.26 -0.55
C ASP A 184 -7.40 -17.59 -1.87
N SER A 185 -7.56 -16.26 -1.89
CA SER A 185 -7.97 -15.51 -3.10
C SER A 185 -6.81 -14.88 -3.87
N LEU A 186 -5.59 -14.93 -3.33
CA LEU A 186 -4.36 -14.41 -3.96
C LEU A 186 -3.58 -15.55 -4.60
N GLU A 187 -3.22 -15.40 -5.84
CA GLU A 187 -2.38 -16.32 -6.65
C GLU A 187 -0.91 -15.87 -6.65
#